data_5dd0f74111e58b0c784b544a603997a3
#
_entry.id   5dd0f74111e58b0c784b544a603997a3
#
_cell.length_a   1.000
_cell.length_b   1.000
_cell.length_c   1.000
_cell.angle_alpha   90.00
_cell.angle_beta   90.00
_cell.angle_gamma   90.00
#
_symmetry.space_group_name_H-M   'P 1'
#
loop_
_entity.id
_entity.type
_entity.pdbx_description
1 polymer ?
#
loop_
_entity_poly.entity_id
_entity_poly.type
_entity_poly.pdbx_seq_one_letter_code
_entity_poly.pdbx_strand_id
1 'polypeptide(L)' 'MLIVELDGGHHNEPENIKQDIERQKFLEAIGYKILRFWNNDVDDNLEGVLETIRTALIN' A
#
# COMPACT_ATOMS: atom_id res chain seq x y z
N MET A 1 -2.72 12.46 5.00
CA MET A 1 -2.29 12.28 3.59
C MET A 1 -2.29 10.80 3.24
N LEU A 2 -2.73 10.47 2.07
CA LEU A 2 -2.82 9.08 1.61
C LEU A 2 -1.64 8.73 0.71
N ILE A 3 -1.01 7.58 0.99
CA ILE A 3 0.05 7.03 0.16
C ILE A 3 -0.45 5.72 -0.43
N VAL A 4 -0.34 5.56 -1.74
CA VAL A 4 -0.71 4.33 -2.42
C VAL A 4 0.57 3.69 -2.97
N GLU A 5 0.81 2.43 -2.62
CA GLU A 5 1.97 1.68 -3.09
C GLU A 5 1.54 0.47 -3.91
N LEU A 6 2.25 0.25 -5.01
CA LEU A 6 2.04 -0.92 -5.86
C LEU A 6 3.26 -1.82 -5.76
N ASP A 7 3.04 -3.07 -5.39
CA ASP A 7 4.13 -4.04 -5.22
C ASP A 7 4.15 -5.04 -6.37
N GLY A 8 5.33 -5.25 -6.92
CA GLY A 8 5.53 -6.14 -8.06
C GLY A 8 5.65 -7.61 -7.75
N GLY A 9 5.55 -8.00 -6.49
CA GLY A 9 5.56 -9.41 -6.12
C GLY A 9 6.93 -10.09 -6.09
N HIS A 10 8.00 -9.35 -6.28
CA HIS A 10 9.35 -9.93 -6.35
C HIS A 10 10.21 -9.67 -5.13
N HIS A 11 9.66 -9.08 -4.08
CA HIS A 11 10.45 -8.65 -2.93
C HIS A 11 10.16 -9.52 -1.72
N ASN A 12 10.67 -10.74 -1.75
CA ASN A 12 10.52 -11.65 -0.63
C ASN A 12 11.76 -11.73 0.25
N GLU A 13 12.69 -10.78 0.12
CA GLU A 13 13.86 -10.75 0.97
C GLU A 13 13.48 -10.24 2.35
N PRO A 14 13.82 -10.99 3.42
CA PRO A 14 13.42 -10.61 4.78
C PRO A 14 13.88 -9.22 5.19
N GLU A 15 15.06 -8.79 4.73
CA GLU A 15 15.59 -7.48 5.07
C GLU A 15 14.73 -6.36 4.49
N ASN A 16 14.27 -6.53 3.26
CA ASN A 16 13.42 -5.53 2.62
C ASN A 16 12.04 -5.46 3.29
N ILE A 17 11.51 -6.61 3.69
CA ILE A 17 10.22 -6.65 4.38
C ILE A 17 10.31 -5.90 5.72
N LYS A 18 11.39 -6.11 6.46
CA LYS A 18 11.58 -5.45 7.74
C LYS A 18 11.68 -3.93 7.58
N GLN A 19 12.46 -3.47 6.60
CA GLN A 19 12.58 -2.03 6.31
C GLN A 19 11.25 -1.42 5.90
N ASP A 20 10.48 -2.12 5.09
CA ASP A 20 9.16 -1.65 4.67
C ASP A 20 8.20 -1.52 5.85
N ILE A 21 8.21 -2.47 6.76
CA ILE A 21 7.36 -2.41 7.95
C ILE A 21 7.75 -1.23 8.83
N GLU A 22 9.04 -1.00 9.04
CA GLU A 22 9.51 0.12 9.84
C GLU A 22 9.14 1.46 9.20
N ARG A 23 9.29 1.58 7.88
CA ARG A 23 8.90 2.78 7.15
C ARG A 23 7.40 3.02 7.26
N GLN A 24 6.60 1.97 7.12
CA GLN A 24 5.15 2.09 7.21
C GLN A 24 4.73 2.55 8.60
N LYS A 25 5.31 1.98 9.64
CA LYS A 25 5.01 2.39 11.02
C LYS A 25 5.36 3.85 11.26
N PHE A 26 6.50 4.28 10.74
CA PHE A 26 6.92 5.67 10.88
C PHE A 26 5.94 6.62 10.20
N LEU A 27 5.53 6.31 8.98
CA LEU A 27 4.61 7.15 8.22
C LEU A 27 3.23 7.20 8.88
N GLU A 28 2.74 6.06 9.38
CA GLU A 28 1.47 6.03 10.09
C GLU A 28 1.52 6.85 11.38
N ALA A 29 2.65 6.83 12.07
CA ALA A 29 2.82 7.56 13.31
C ALA A 29 2.75 9.07 13.10
N ILE A 30 3.17 9.56 11.92
CA ILE A 30 3.11 10.99 11.61
C ILE A 30 1.82 11.38 10.87
N GLY A 31 0.85 10.47 10.77
CA GLY A 31 -0.48 10.79 10.26
C GLY A 31 -0.75 10.41 8.81
N TYR A 32 0.13 9.67 8.17
CA TYR A 32 -0.13 9.20 6.81
C TYR A 32 -0.90 7.88 6.84
N LYS A 33 -1.79 7.72 5.87
CA LYS A 33 -2.50 6.48 5.65
C LYS A 33 -1.89 5.80 4.43
N ILE A 34 -1.53 4.52 4.56
CA ILE A 34 -0.85 3.78 3.50
C ILE A 34 -1.77 2.67 3.00
N LEU A 35 -1.98 2.64 1.68
CA LEU A 35 -2.67 1.55 1.01
C LEU A 35 -1.68 0.83 0.10
N ARG A 36 -1.66 -0.49 0.19
CA ARG A 36 -0.75 -1.30 -0.59
C ARG A 36 -1.54 -2.30 -1.43
N PHE A 37 -1.24 -2.35 -2.71
CA PHE A 37 -1.88 -3.28 -3.64
C PHE A 37 -0.82 -4.06 -4.40
N TRP A 38 -1.14 -5.29 -4.73
CA TRP A 38 -0.31 -6.09 -5.62
C TRP A 38 -0.62 -5.72 -7.07
N ASN A 39 0.40 -5.81 -7.95
CA ASN A 39 0.16 -5.54 -9.38
C ASN A 39 -0.94 -6.44 -9.96
N ASN A 40 -1.01 -7.68 -9.51
CA ASN A 40 -2.05 -8.59 -9.97
C ASN A 40 -3.45 -8.09 -9.60
N ASP A 41 -3.60 -7.49 -8.42
CA ASP A 41 -4.87 -6.94 -8.00
C ASP A 41 -5.28 -5.76 -8.87
N VAL A 42 -4.32 -4.93 -9.27
CA VAL A 42 -4.58 -3.81 -10.15
C VAL A 42 -5.04 -4.31 -11.53
N ASP A 43 -4.37 -5.34 -12.06
CA ASP A 43 -4.71 -5.88 -13.37
C ASP A 43 -6.05 -6.63 -13.36
N ASP A 44 -6.32 -7.41 -12.31
CA ASP A 44 -7.48 -8.29 -12.27
C ASP A 44 -8.72 -7.64 -11.66
N ASN A 45 -8.54 -6.61 -10.84
CA ASN A 45 -9.65 -6.00 -10.12
C ASN A 45 -9.43 -4.50 -9.93
N LEU A 46 -9.20 -3.80 -11.02
CA LEU A 46 -8.93 -2.36 -10.98
C LEU A 46 -10.08 -1.59 -10.32
N GLU A 47 -11.32 -1.98 -10.57
CA GLU A 47 -12.46 -1.29 -9.97
C GLU A 47 -12.45 -1.41 -8.45
N GLY A 48 -12.12 -2.58 -7.91
CA GLY A 48 -12.02 -2.79 -6.48
C GLY A 48 -10.90 -1.96 -5.86
N VAL A 49 -9.77 -1.86 -6.55
CA VAL A 49 -8.64 -1.04 -6.10
C VAL A 49 -9.04 0.44 -6.04
N LEU A 50 -9.67 0.94 -7.10
CA LEU A 50 -10.11 2.33 -7.17
C LEU A 50 -11.16 2.64 -6.09
N GLU A 51 -12.06 1.71 -5.84
CA GLU A 51 -13.07 1.87 -4.80
C GLU A 51 -12.45 1.95 -3.41
N THR A 52 -11.43 1.13 -3.16
CA THR A 52 -10.70 1.15 -1.89
C THR A 52 -10.00 2.49 -1.70
N ILE A 53 -9.36 3.01 -2.74
CA ILE A 53 -8.70 4.31 -2.70
C ILE A 53 -9.72 5.42 -2.44
N ARG A 54 -10.83 5.39 -3.14
CA ARG A 54 -11.89 6.39 -2.97
C ARG A 54 -12.42 6.40 -1.55
N THR A 55 -12.70 5.23 -0.99
CA THR A 55 -13.19 5.10 0.39
C THR A 55 -12.19 5.68 1.38
N ALA A 56 -10.90 5.43 1.16
CA ALA A 56 -9.84 5.96 2.02
C ALA A 56 -9.74 7.49 1.94
N LEU A 57 -10.02 8.07 0.77
CA LEU A 57 -9.98 9.52 0.60
C LEU A 57 -11.16 10.21 1.27
N ILE A 58 -12.31 9.54 1.35
CA ILE A 58 -13.51 10.09 1.98
C ILE A 58 -13.43 10.02 3.50
N ASN A 59 -12.81 8.98 4.01
CA ASN A 59 -12.64 8.79 5.45
C ASN A 59 -11.35 9.48 5.91
#